data_c9e24b802238dbf358957771c197944e
#
_entry.id   c9e24b802238dbf358957771c197944e
#
_cell.length_a   1.000
_cell.length_b   1.000
_cell.length_c   1.000
_cell.angle_alpha   90.00
_cell.angle_beta   90.00
_cell.angle_gamma   90.00
#
_symmetry.space_group_name_H-M   'P 1'
#
loop_
_entity.id
_entity.type
_entity.pdbx_description
1 polymer ?
#
loop_
_entity_poly.entity_id
_entity_poly.type
_entity_poly.pdbx_seq_one_letter_code
_entity_poly.pdbx_strand_id
1 'polypeptide(L)'
;IDGQQRITSLFLLLRAIYTKLVATPLAERTPEANNFIGKIEPAIWRTNKLTGTVDFKNILLTSRVINNEGNAILRSILETGKADEKAKDNYSKNYRYFQELFDKHSKDNPLMVYQFIYALLNQAILLPITADTQDTALTIFSTLNDRGLPLSDADIFKAKIYNQLEADAKTAFI
;
A
#
# COMPACT_ATOMS: atom_id res chain seq x y z
N ILE A 1 6.32 5.73 10.72
CA ILE A 1 4.98 6.23 10.31
C ILE A 1 4.99 6.48 8.79
N ASP A 2 5.87 7.30 8.26
CA ASP A 2 5.89 7.65 6.83
C ASP A 2 6.18 6.44 5.91
N GLY A 3 7.11 5.57 6.27
CA GLY A 3 7.38 4.34 5.52
C GLY A 3 6.15 3.42 5.44
N GLN A 4 5.35 3.34 6.48
CA GLN A 4 4.11 2.56 6.48
C GLN A 4 3.06 3.18 5.56
N GLN A 5 2.91 4.51 5.59
CA GLN A 5 1.97 5.20 4.70
C GLN A 5 2.35 5.01 3.23
N ARG A 6 3.64 5.13 2.88
CA ARG A 6 4.13 4.91 1.52
C ARG A 6 3.92 3.48 1.03
N ILE A 7 4.27 2.49 1.86
CA ILE A 7 4.05 1.07 1.53
C ILE A 7 2.56 0.77 1.39
N THR A 8 1.72 1.23 2.32
CA THR A 8 0.27 1.04 2.23
C THR A 8 -0.31 1.66 0.97
N SER A 9 0.11 2.89 0.62
CA SER A 9 -0.33 3.56 -0.61
C SER A 9 0.11 2.78 -1.86
N LEU A 10 1.33 2.24 -1.87
CA LEU A 10 1.81 1.40 -2.96
C LEU A 10 0.97 0.12 -3.11
N PHE A 11 0.64 -0.56 -2.00
CA PHE A 11 -0.23 -1.74 -2.03
C PHE A 11 -1.63 -1.41 -2.57
N LEU A 12 -2.21 -0.30 -2.14
CA LEU A 12 -3.51 0.17 -2.64
C LEU A 12 -3.46 0.51 -4.14
N LEU A 13 -2.38 1.15 -4.61
CA LEU A 13 -2.17 1.43 -6.03
C LEU A 13 -2.03 0.14 -6.84
N LEU A 14 -1.18 -0.79 -6.41
CA LEU A 14 -1.02 -2.09 -7.09
C LEU A 14 -2.34 -2.86 -7.12
N ARG A 15 -3.12 -2.82 -6.03
CA ARG A 15 -4.43 -3.46 -5.97
C ARG A 15 -5.44 -2.81 -6.91
N ALA A 16 -5.42 -1.48 -7.04
CA ALA A 16 -6.28 -0.74 -7.97
C ALA A 16 -5.96 -1.12 -9.42
N ILE A 17 -4.68 -1.12 -9.79
CA ILE A 17 -4.22 -1.55 -11.12
C ILE A 17 -4.64 -3.01 -11.39
N TYR A 18 -4.37 -3.93 -10.46
CA TYR A 18 -4.77 -5.32 -10.57
C TYR A 18 -6.27 -5.46 -10.84
N THR A 19 -7.11 -4.77 -10.06
CA THR A 19 -8.57 -4.80 -10.22
C THR A 19 -8.99 -4.40 -11.62
N LYS A 20 -8.35 -3.38 -12.20
CA LYS A 20 -8.65 -2.91 -13.55
C LYS A 20 -8.19 -3.90 -14.63
N LEU A 21 -7.00 -4.48 -14.47
CA LEU A 21 -6.50 -5.47 -15.41
C LEU A 21 -7.36 -6.75 -15.44
N VAL A 22 -7.79 -7.24 -14.27
CA VAL A 22 -8.62 -8.44 -14.19
C VAL A 22 -10.10 -8.20 -14.52
N ALA A 23 -10.55 -6.94 -14.57
CA ALA A 23 -11.90 -6.60 -15.02
C ALA A 23 -12.14 -6.97 -16.50
N THR A 24 -11.11 -6.98 -17.33
CA THR A 24 -11.18 -7.50 -18.70
C THR A 24 -11.28 -9.03 -18.65
N PRO A 25 -12.26 -9.63 -19.33
CA PRO A 25 -12.38 -11.07 -19.43
C PRO A 25 -11.09 -11.75 -19.93
N LEU A 26 -10.77 -12.92 -19.41
CA LEU A 26 -9.50 -13.62 -19.72
C LEU A 26 -9.27 -13.78 -21.24
N ALA A 27 -10.33 -14.06 -22.00
CA ALA A 27 -10.25 -14.25 -23.44
C ALA A 27 -9.92 -12.96 -24.22
N GLU A 28 -10.14 -11.80 -23.61
CA GLU A 28 -9.93 -10.48 -24.22
C GLU A 28 -8.66 -9.79 -23.70
N ARG A 29 -7.99 -10.39 -22.72
CA ARG A 29 -6.76 -9.82 -22.14
C ARG A 29 -5.60 -9.92 -23.11
N THR A 30 -4.85 -8.85 -23.23
CA THR A 30 -3.60 -8.88 -23.97
C THR A 30 -2.53 -9.69 -23.23
N PRO A 31 -1.50 -10.22 -23.94
CA PRO A 31 -0.36 -10.90 -23.31
C PRO A 31 0.32 -10.02 -22.25
N GLU A 32 0.43 -8.70 -22.50
CA GLU A 32 1.02 -7.73 -21.57
C GLU A 32 0.20 -7.62 -20.28
N ALA A 33 -1.14 -7.56 -20.39
CA ALA A 33 -2.03 -7.51 -19.22
C ALA A 33 -1.83 -8.76 -18.34
N ASN A 34 -1.81 -9.95 -18.95
CA ASN A 34 -1.59 -11.21 -18.23
C ASN A 34 -0.19 -11.26 -17.57
N ASN A 35 0.85 -10.78 -18.26
CA ASN A 35 2.19 -10.69 -17.69
C ASN A 35 2.24 -9.77 -16.46
N PHE A 36 1.59 -8.60 -16.50
CA PHE A 36 1.55 -7.68 -15.37
C PHE A 36 0.68 -8.18 -14.22
N ILE A 37 -0.44 -8.85 -14.50
CA ILE A 37 -1.24 -9.54 -13.49
C ILE A 37 -0.34 -10.53 -12.73
N GLY A 38 0.38 -11.41 -13.43
CA GLY A 38 1.27 -12.39 -12.82
C GLY A 38 2.45 -11.79 -12.04
N LYS A 39 2.84 -10.55 -12.32
CA LYS A 39 3.87 -9.82 -11.56
C LYS A 39 3.32 -9.10 -10.32
N ILE A 40 2.08 -8.60 -10.40
CA ILE A 40 1.43 -7.91 -9.28
C ILE A 40 0.97 -8.91 -8.21
N GLU A 41 0.48 -10.06 -8.60
CA GLU A 41 0.00 -11.09 -7.67
C GLU A 41 1.01 -11.41 -6.56
N PRO A 42 2.26 -11.81 -6.85
CA PRO A 42 3.24 -12.12 -5.81
C PRO A 42 3.74 -10.89 -5.04
N ALA A 43 3.45 -9.67 -5.49
CA ALA A 43 3.76 -8.45 -4.76
C ALA A 43 2.73 -8.11 -3.68
N ILE A 44 1.48 -8.59 -3.82
CA ILE A 44 0.39 -8.32 -2.87
C ILE A 44 0.09 -9.52 -1.99
N TRP A 45 0.05 -10.74 -2.59
CA TRP A 45 -0.41 -11.96 -1.92
C TRP A 45 0.66 -13.05 -1.91
N ARG A 46 0.51 -13.96 -0.98
CA ARG A 46 1.34 -15.15 -0.94
C ARG A 46 1.05 -16.03 -2.15
N THR A 47 2.10 -16.39 -2.86
CA THR A 47 2.03 -17.22 -4.05
C THR A 47 2.86 -18.48 -3.83
N ASN A 48 2.31 -19.64 -4.19
CA ASN A 48 3.05 -20.89 -4.19
C ASN A 48 4.07 -20.86 -5.35
N LYS A 49 5.36 -20.91 -5.01
CA LYS A 49 6.44 -20.78 -6.00
C LYS A 49 6.51 -21.93 -7.01
N LEU A 50 5.96 -23.12 -6.67
CA LEU A 50 5.98 -24.28 -7.54
C LEU A 50 4.80 -24.32 -8.50
N THR A 51 3.61 -23.99 -8.00
CA THR A 51 2.36 -24.09 -8.78
C THR A 51 1.90 -22.77 -9.36
N GLY A 52 2.46 -21.64 -8.91
CA GLY A 52 1.98 -20.28 -9.25
C GLY A 52 0.62 -19.92 -8.61
N THR A 53 0.06 -20.78 -7.78
CA THR A 53 -1.25 -20.55 -7.16
C THR A 53 -1.18 -19.40 -6.17
N VAL A 54 -2.10 -18.44 -6.30
CA VAL A 54 -2.20 -17.25 -5.44
C VAL A 54 -3.17 -17.51 -4.30
N ASP A 55 -2.74 -17.21 -3.08
CA ASP A 55 -3.61 -17.21 -1.89
C ASP A 55 -4.06 -15.78 -1.59
N PHE A 56 -5.18 -15.38 -2.15
CA PHE A 56 -5.76 -14.04 -2.01
C PHE A 56 -6.15 -13.67 -0.57
N LYS A 57 -6.24 -14.63 0.35
CA LYS A 57 -6.49 -14.38 1.77
C LYS A 57 -5.22 -14.10 2.56
N ASN A 58 -4.06 -14.40 1.98
CA ASN A 58 -2.76 -14.27 2.63
C ASN A 58 -1.99 -13.08 2.05
N ILE A 59 -2.31 -11.90 2.56
CA ILE A 59 -1.71 -10.64 2.14
C ILE A 59 -0.30 -10.52 2.73
N LEU A 60 0.67 -10.05 1.94
CA LEU A 60 2.06 -9.87 2.37
C LEU A 60 2.24 -8.66 3.29
N LEU A 61 1.37 -7.65 3.18
CA LEU A 61 1.39 -6.48 4.04
C LEU A 61 0.68 -6.78 5.36
N THR A 62 1.45 -6.76 6.44
CA THR A 62 0.92 -6.78 7.81
C THR A 62 1.39 -5.56 8.57
N SER A 63 0.49 -4.87 9.26
CA SER A 63 0.85 -3.75 10.12
C SER A 63 0.46 -4.04 11.56
N ARG A 64 1.39 -3.78 12.49
CA ARG A 64 1.15 -3.89 13.95
C ARG A 64 0.77 -2.55 14.58
N VAL A 65 0.82 -1.47 13.81
CA VAL A 65 0.67 -0.08 14.29
C VAL A 65 -0.66 0.53 13.86
N ILE A 66 -1.30 -0.01 12.82
CA ILE A 66 -2.65 0.40 12.41
C ILE A 66 -3.64 -0.19 13.41
N ASN A 67 -4.62 0.61 13.85
CA ASN A 67 -5.69 0.11 14.70
C ASN A 67 -6.46 -1.05 14.03
N ASN A 68 -7.17 -1.83 14.83
CA ASN A 68 -7.86 -3.03 14.35
C ASN A 68 -8.89 -2.72 13.25
N GLU A 69 -9.60 -1.60 13.34
CA GLU A 69 -10.58 -1.18 12.33
C GLU A 69 -9.90 -0.82 11.00
N GLY A 70 -8.85 0.00 11.04
CA GLY A 70 -8.08 0.36 9.85
C GLY A 70 -7.43 -0.85 9.17
N ASN A 71 -6.91 -1.81 9.95
CA ASN A 71 -6.38 -3.06 9.42
C ASN A 71 -7.46 -3.89 8.74
N ALA A 72 -8.67 -3.97 9.30
CA ALA A 72 -9.79 -4.71 8.71
C ALA A 72 -10.22 -4.11 7.36
N ILE A 73 -10.31 -2.77 7.29
CA ILE A 73 -10.67 -2.07 6.05
C ILE A 73 -9.58 -2.29 4.98
N LEU A 74 -8.32 -2.04 5.32
CA LEU A 74 -7.19 -2.24 4.39
C LEU A 74 -7.15 -3.68 3.88
N ARG A 75 -7.28 -4.64 4.78
CA ARG A 75 -7.30 -6.06 4.45
C ARG A 75 -8.46 -6.41 3.52
N SER A 76 -9.66 -5.94 3.81
CA SER A 76 -10.84 -6.15 2.96
C SER A 76 -10.63 -5.61 1.55
N ILE A 77 -10.06 -4.42 1.40
CA ILE A 77 -9.75 -3.83 0.08
C ILE A 77 -8.72 -4.69 -0.66
N LEU A 78 -7.65 -5.11 0.01
CA LEU A 78 -6.59 -5.91 -0.61
C LEU A 78 -7.08 -7.31 -1.00
N GLU A 79 -7.95 -7.94 -0.22
CA GLU A 79 -8.55 -9.23 -0.54
C GLU A 79 -9.57 -9.12 -1.68
N THR A 80 -10.52 -8.21 -1.56
CA THR A 80 -11.71 -8.18 -2.43
C THR A 80 -11.57 -7.25 -3.64
N GLY A 81 -10.72 -6.22 -3.57
CA GLY A 81 -10.66 -5.15 -4.56
C GLY A 81 -11.87 -4.23 -4.56
N LYS A 82 -12.60 -4.19 -3.45
CA LYS A 82 -13.76 -3.35 -3.28
C LYS A 82 -13.57 -2.42 -2.09
N ALA A 83 -13.97 -1.17 -2.25
CA ALA A 83 -14.10 -0.20 -1.17
C ALA A 83 -15.54 0.30 -1.14
N ASP A 84 -16.06 0.56 0.05
CA ASP A 84 -17.38 1.19 0.19
C ASP A 84 -17.31 2.61 -0.40
N GLU A 85 -18.23 2.93 -1.30
CA GLU A 85 -18.33 4.24 -1.96
C GLU A 85 -18.57 5.38 -0.98
N LYS A 86 -19.27 5.11 0.11
CA LYS A 86 -19.61 6.08 1.15
C LYS A 86 -18.59 6.15 2.29
N ALA A 87 -17.64 5.24 2.32
CA ALA A 87 -16.62 5.21 3.36
C ALA A 87 -15.75 6.46 3.33
N LYS A 88 -15.54 7.03 4.52
CA LYS A 88 -14.77 8.28 4.72
C LYS A 88 -13.35 8.04 5.20
N ASP A 89 -12.99 6.79 5.48
CA ASP A 89 -11.62 6.44 5.87
C ASP A 89 -10.62 6.68 4.74
N ASN A 90 -9.35 6.82 5.10
CA ASN A 90 -8.30 7.18 4.16
C ASN A 90 -7.94 6.01 3.21
N TYR A 91 -8.11 4.76 3.62
CA TYR A 91 -7.80 3.60 2.77
C TYR A 91 -8.78 3.50 1.62
N SER A 92 -10.09 3.58 1.93
CA SER A 92 -11.16 3.55 0.93
C SER A 92 -11.08 4.75 -0.03
N LYS A 93 -10.83 5.96 0.51
CA LYS A 93 -10.63 7.17 -0.32
C LYS A 93 -9.46 7.03 -1.27
N ASN A 94 -8.28 6.64 -0.75
CA ASN A 94 -7.07 6.51 -1.56
C ASN A 94 -7.22 5.41 -2.61
N TYR A 95 -7.84 4.29 -2.26
CA TYR A 95 -8.09 3.21 -3.20
C TYR A 95 -8.97 3.66 -4.38
N ARG A 96 -10.11 4.32 -4.12
CA ARG A 96 -10.97 4.89 -5.17
C ARG A 96 -10.24 5.93 -6.00
N TYR A 97 -9.50 6.82 -5.36
CA TYR A 97 -8.69 7.83 -6.04
C TYR A 97 -7.67 7.21 -6.99
N PHE A 98 -6.97 6.13 -6.59
CA PHE A 98 -6.07 5.42 -7.48
C PHE A 98 -6.77 4.73 -8.64
N GLN A 99 -7.97 4.21 -8.44
CA GLN A 99 -8.77 3.66 -9.54
C GLN A 99 -9.17 4.75 -10.54
N GLU A 100 -9.63 5.90 -10.06
CA GLU A 100 -9.98 7.05 -10.91
C GLU A 100 -8.77 7.59 -11.68
N LEU A 101 -7.64 7.76 -11.01
CA LEU A 101 -6.39 8.20 -11.66
C LEU A 101 -5.93 7.22 -12.73
N PHE A 102 -5.98 5.93 -12.45
CA PHE A 102 -5.58 4.92 -13.41
C PHE A 102 -6.54 4.88 -14.61
N ASP A 103 -7.84 4.99 -14.39
CA ASP A 103 -8.84 5.09 -15.46
C ASP A 103 -8.62 6.32 -16.33
N LYS A 104 -8.37 7.48 -15.71
CA LYS A 104 -8.05 8.71 -16.42
C LYS A 104 -6.77 8.56 -17.25
N HIS A 105 -5.69 8.07 -16.64
CA HIS A 105 -4.43 7.85 -17.33
C HIS A 105 -4.59 6.88 -18.52
N SER A 106 -5.37 5.81 -18.34
CA SER A 106 -5.63 4.82 -19.39
C SER A 106 -6.43 5.38 -20.56
N LYS A 107 -7.33 6.34 -20.31
CA LYS A 107 -8.08 7.05 -21.36
C LYS A 107 -7.22 8.08 -22.08
N ASP A 108 -6.46 8.85 -21.31
CA ASP A 108 -5.65 9.95 -21.88
C ASP A 108 -4.41 9.43 -22.62
N ASN A 109 -3.85 8.29 -22.16
CA ASN A 109 -2.60 7.73 -22.67
C ASN A 109 -2.66 6.20 -22.83
N PRO A 110 -3.54 5.65 -23.66
CA PRO A 110 -3.76 4.19 -23.74
C PRO A 110 -2.51 3.39 -24.09
N LEU A 111 -1.62 3.96 -24.91
CA LEU A 111 -0.36 3.32 -25.32
C LEU A 111 0.70 3.33 -24.19
N MET A 112 0.55 4.19 -23.20
CA MET A 112 1.52 4.37 -22.11
C MET A 112 1.18 3.57 -20.85
N VAL A 113 -0.01 2.96 -20.80
CA VAL A 113 -0.50 2.23 -19.60
C VAL A 113 0.49 1.15 -19.16
N TYR A 114 0.90 0.31 -20.08
CA TYR A 114 1.82 -0.78 -19.77
C TYR A 114 3.24 -0.29 -19.44
N GLN A 115 3.67 0.82 -20.04
CA GLN A 115 4.95 1.46 -19.70
C GLN A 115 4.91 2.02 -18.27
N PHE A 116 3.80 2.62 -17.86
CA PHE A 116 3.60 3.08 -16.48
C PHE A 116 3.68 1.91 -15.50
N ILE A 117 2.95 0.81 -15.75
CA ILE A 117 2.98 -0.37 -14.89
C ILE A 117 4.40 -0.97 -14.84
N TYR A 118 5.08 -1.04 -15.99
CA TYR A 118 6.47 -1.49 -16.08
C TYR A 118 7.40 -0.63 -15.22
N ALA A 119 7.32 0.69 -15.34
CA ALA A 119 8.13 1.61 -14.56
C ALA A 119 7.86 1.46 -13.05
N LEU A 120 6.59 1.35 -12.64
CA LEU A 120 6.21 1.14 -11.26
C LEU A 120 6.80 -0.15 -10.68
N LEU A 121 6.76 -1.26 -11.42
CA LEU A 121 7.20 -2.56 -10.93
C LEU A 121 8.72 -2.79 -11.02
N ASN A 122 9.42 -2.11 -11.94
CA ASN A 122 10.81 -2.42 -12.23
C ASN A 122 11.77 -1.23 -12.03
N GLN A 123 11.27 0.01 -12.01
CA GLN A 123 12.10 1.22 -11.92
C GLN A 123 11.87 2.01 -10.63
N ALA A 124 10.75 1.76 -9.92
CA ALA A 124 10.53 2.37 -8.61
C ALA A 124 11.49 1.75 -7.59
N ILE A 125 12.34 2.59 -6.99
CA ILE A 125 13.33 2.17 -6.01
C ILE A 125 12.80 2.49 -4.61
N LEU A 126 12.69 1.47 -3.76
CA LEU A 126 12.41 1.61 -2.34
C LEU A 126 13.72 1.43 -1.57
N LEU A 127 14.12 2.46 -0.82
CA LEU A 127 15.30 2.40 0.03
C LEU A 127 14.87 2.04 1.46
N PRO A 128 15.13 0.81 1.94
CA PRO A 128 14.89 0.47 3.34
C PRO A 128 15.94 1.17 4.22
N ILE A 129 15.45 1.87 5.24
CA ILE A 129 16.32 2.47 6.26
C ILE A 129 16.01 1.77 7.58
N THR A 130 16.99 1.10 8.14
CA THR A 130 16.92 0.45 9.45
C THR A 130 17.58 1.34 10.49
N ALA A 131 17.03 1.36 11.69
CA ALA A 131 17.59 2.06 12.83
C ALA A 131 17.70 1.09 14.01
N ASP A 132 18.81 1.12 14.71
CA ASP A 132 19.10 0.21 15.83
C ASP A 132 18.27 0.58 17.07
N THR A 133 17.92 1.85 17.19
CA THR A 133 17.11 2.36 18.31
C THR A 133 15.95 3.19 17.79
N GLN A 134 14.94 3.32 18.62
CA GLN A 134 13.74 4.12 18.32
C GLN A 134 14.05 5.62 18.23
N ASP A 135 14.98 6.12 19.06
CA ASP A 135 15.42 7.51 19.02
C ASP A 135 16.19 7.81 17.72
N THR A 136 17.02 6.90 17.27
CA THR A 136 17.69 6.99 15.96
C THR A 136 16.67 6.99 14.83
N ALA A 137 15.64 6.13 14.90
CA ALA A 137 14.56 6.11 13.92
C ALA A 137 13.79 7.44 13.86
N LEU A 138 13.46 8.03 15.00
CA LEU A 138 12.79 9.33 15.08
C LEU A 138 13.66 10.47 14.52
N THR A 139 14.96 10.45 14.81
CA THR A 139 15.92 11.44 14.30
C THR A 139 16.04 11.34 12.78
N ILE A 140 16.23 10.15 12.24
CA ILE A 140 16.26 9.92 10.78
C ILE A 140 14.96 10.37 10.14
N PHE A 141 13.82 10.00 10.75
CA PHE A 141 12.51 10.34 10.24
C PHE A 141 12.26 11.85 10.22
N SER A 142 12.58 12.58 11.30
CA SER A 142 12.46 14.05 11.34
C SER A 142 13.34 14.73 10.30
N THR A 143 14.58 14.27 10.15
CA THR A 143 15.54 14.84 9.20
C THR A 143 15.14 14.61 7.74
N LEU A 144 14.59 13.43 7.42
CA LEU A 144 14.14 13.12 6.06
C LEU A 144 12.84 13.85 5.69
N ASN A 145 11.94 14.05 6.66
CA ASN A 145 10.68 14.75 6.45
C ASN A 145 10.81 16.28 6.45
N ASP A 146 11.94 16.83 6.85
CA ASP A 146 12.20 18.27 6.80
C ASP A 146 12.16 18.84 5.36
N ARG A 147 12.22 17.96 4.35
CA ARG A 147 12.05 18.29 2.93
C ARG A 147 10.62 18.08 2.39
N GLY A 148 9.66 17.64 3.23
CA GLY A 148 8.27 17.36 2.88
C GLY A 148 7.29 18.07 3.79
N LEU A 149 6.22 17.37 4.19
CA LEU A 149 5.35 17.80 5.26
C LEU A 149 6.05 17.49 6.59
N PRO A 150 6.49 18.50 7.36
CA PRO A 150 7.13 18.27 8.65
C PRO A 150 6.16 17.54 9.57
N LEU A 151 6.71 16.66 10.42
CA LEU A 151 5.93 16.10 11.53
C LEU A 151 5.39 17.26 12.37
N SER A 152 4.11 17.18 12.70
CA SER A 152 3.57 18.09 13.71
C SER A 152 4.21 17.78 15.07
N ASP A 153 4.37 18.79 15.90
CA ASP A 153 4.84 18.59 17.28
C ASP A 153 3.98 17.54 18.01
N ALA A 154 2.69 17.46 17.66
CA ALA A 154 1.78 16.46 18.18
C ALA A 154 2.17 15.02 17.78
N ASP A 155 2.67 14.79 16.57
CA ASP A 155 3.09 13.45 16.13
C ASP A 155 4.40 13.03 16.81
N ILE A 156 5.32 13.97 17.00
CA ILE A 156 6.56 13.75 17.76
C ILE A 156 6.23 13.43 19.23
N PHE A 157 5.29 14.18 19.80
CA PHE A 157 4.88 14.01 21.18
C PHE A 157 4.16 12.66 21.39
N LYS A 158 3.25 12.29 20.48
CA LYS A 158 2.61 10.97 20.47
C LYS A 158 3.61 9.84 20.40
N ALA A 159 4.61 9.93 19.51
CA ALA A 159 5.63 8.91 19.38
C ALA A 159 6.46 8.75 20.67
N LYS A 160 6.82 9.87 21.32
CA LYS A 160 7.56 9.85 22.59
C LYS A 160 6.72 9.25 23.74
N ILE A 161 5.44 9.63 23.86
CA ILE A 161 4.53 9.04 24.86
C ILE A 161 4.37 7.55 24.61
N TYR A 162 4.07 7.15 23.38
CA TYR A 162 3.89 5.74 23.01
C TYR A 162 5.10 4.88 23.42
N ASN A 163 6.31 5.44 23.30
CA ASN A 163 7.52 4.74 23.67
C ASN A 163 7.70 4.52 25.18
N GLN A 164 7.10 5.40 25.99
CA GLN A 164 7.15 5.31 27.46
C GLN A 164 6.02 4.46 28.06
N LEU A 165 5.02 4.09 27.26
CA LEU A 165 3.91 3.26 27.71
C LEU A 165 4.32 1.79 27.82
N GLU A 166 3.83 1.11 28.84
CA GLU A 166 3.90 -0.35 28.95
C GLU A 166 3.04 -1.04 27.89
N ALA A 167 3.30 -2.33 27.64
CA ALA A 167 2.69 -3.07 26.53
C ALA A 167 1.15 -3.02 26.53
N ASP A 168 0.52 -3.12 27.70
CA ASP A 168 -0.95 -3.10 27.83
C ASP A 168 -1.55 -1.71 27.56
N ALA A 169 -0.84 -0.65 27.95
CA ALA A 169 -1.26 0.73 27.71
C ALA A 169 -1.08 1.17 26.25
N LYS A 170 -0.17 0.54 25.51
CA LYS A 170 0.06 0.82 24.08
C LYS A 170 -1.14 0.47 23.21
N THR A 171 -1.87 -0.59 23.56
CA THR A 171 -3.06 -1.03 22.81
C THR A 171 -4.23 -0.06 22.95
N ALA A 172 -4.34 0.63 24.09
CA ALA A 172 -5.39 1.63 24.34
C ALA A 172 -5.05 3.02 23.77
N PHE A 173 -3.77 3.26 23.44
CA PHE A 173 -3.29 4.56 22.96
C PHE A 173 -3.36 4.72 21.42
N ILE A 174 -3.48 3.62 20.67
CA ILE A 174 -3.61 3.57 19.21
C ILE A 174 -5.07 3.71 18.80
#